data_ba0d1f3c957a57161eaa8296c864d3d2
#
_entry.id   ba0d1f3c957a57161eaa8296c864d3d2
#
_cell.length_a   1.000
_cell.length_b   1.000
_cell.length_c   1.000
_cell.angle_alpha   90.00
_cell.angle_beta   90.00
_cell.angle_gamma   90.00
#
_symmetry.space_group_name_H-M   'P 1'
#
loop_
_entity.id
_entity.type
_entity.pdbx_description
1 polymer ?
#
loop_
_entity_poly.entity_id
_entity_poly.type
_entity_poly.pdbx_seq_one_letter_code
_entity_poly.pdbx_strand_id
1 'polypeptide(L)'
;RSGTSSITPSSLGASSSPRTYSSNSYNVIESIDFAALASGTNDETLKNTDQYLATVIPTRKNNYTGLLKDYNLITICAESFCPWFISEELTPTLYKMTHTGIIFENYYGTFQSVTTNGEYTMCMGLYPDMSRTKTDSSFNVAGTNYLPFCLGNALKKKGYQTWAYHDYIGDFYNRNITHANMGYTFQAADSGLDIK
;
A
#
# COMPACT_ATOMS: atom_id res chain seq x y z
N ARG A 1 -37.41 -18.88 11.02
CA ARG A 1 -37.67 -17.88 9.97
C ARG A 1 -36.44 -16.99 9.84
N SER A 2 -35.65 -17.23 8.78
CA SER A 2 -34.48 -16.46 8.40
C SER A 2 -34.95 -15.23 7.63
N GLY A 3 -34.72 -14.04 8.17
CA GLY A 3 -34.90 -12.79 7.46
C GLY A 3 -33.57 -12.35 6.87
N THR A 4 -33.39 -12.52 5.57
CA THR A 4 -32.31 -11.90 4.80
C THR A 4 -32.65 -10.42 4.60
N SER A 5 -32.00 -9.55 5.34
CA SER A 5 -32.02 -8.11 5.11
C SER A 5 -31.08 -7.79 3.95
N SER A 6 -31.63 -7.50 2.79
CA SER A 6 -30.91 -6.94 1.67
C SER A 6 -30.61 -5.47 1.95
N ILE A 7 -29.36 -5.16 2.23
CA ILE A 7 -28.88 -3.76 2.27
C ILE A 7 -28.73 -3.30 0.82
N THR A 8 -29.70 -2.53 0.34
CA THR A 8 -29.55 -1.75 -0.90
C THR A 8 -28.57 -0.60 -0.65
N PRO A 9 -27.55 -0.41 -1.49
CA PRO A 9 -26.69 0.76 -1.38
C PRO A 9 -27.56 2.01 -1.63
N SER A 10 -27.70 2.86 -0.61
CA SER A 10 -28.27 4.18 -0.80
C SER A 10 -27.42 4.95 -1.81
N SER A 11 -28.03 5.40 -2.88
CA SER A 11 -27.47 6.28 -3.89
C SER A 11 -26.97 7.57 -3.23
N LEU A 12 -25.69 7.60 -2.85
CA LEU A 12 -25.02 8.86 -2.61
C LEU A 12 -24.97 9.57 -3.96
N GLY A 13 -25.74 10.64 -4.10
CA GLY A 13 -25.83 11.44 -5.30
C GLY A 13 -24.44 11.89 -5.76
N ALA A 14 -23.86 11.17 -6.70
CA ALA A 14 -22.64 11.55 -7.36
C ALA A 14 -22.95 12.81 -8.21
N SER A 15 -22.38 13.93 -7.82
CA SER A 15 -22.35 15.12 -8.68
C SER A 15 -21.60 14.76 -9.96
N SER A 16 -22.26 14.83 -11.09
CA SER A 16 -21.83 14.37 -12.41
C SER A 16 -20.73 15.23 -13.07
N SER A 17 -20.10 16.13 -12.34
CA SER A 17 -19.03 16.98 -12.88
C SER A 17 -17.70 16.72 -12.19
N PRO A 18 -16.59 16.57 -12.94
CA PRO A 18 -15.26 16.44 -12.37
C PRO A 18 -14.95 17.63 -11.46
N ARG A 19 -14.61 17.37 -10.21
CA ARG A 19 -14.19 18.41 -9.26
C ARG A 19 -12.69 18.57 -9.33
N THR A 20 -12.21 19.79 -9.51
CA THR A 20 -10.80 20.11 -9.43
C THR A 20 -10.42 20.41 -7.99
N TYR A 21 -9.42 19.73 -7.46
CA TYR A 21 -8.87 19.93 -6.13
C TYR A 21 -7.47 20.54 -6.22
N SER A 22 -7.21 21.56 -5.41
CA SER A 22 -5.89 22.18 -5.35
C SER A 22 -4.87 21.26 -4.66
N SER A 23 -3.73 20.99 -5.31
CA SER A 23 -2.60 20.26 -4.73
C SER A 23 -1.98 20.92 -3.51
N ASN A 24 -2.23 22.22 -3.28
CA ASN A 24 -1.79 22.89 -2.07
C ASN A 24 -2.55 22.42 -0.82
N SER A 25 -3.80 22.04 -0.96
CA SER A 25 -4.70 21.68 0.14
C SER A 25 -5.05 20.20 0.20
N TYR A 26 -4.83 19.46 -0.88
CA TYR A 26 -5.22 18.06 -1.01
C TYR A 26 -4.08 17.20 -1.55
N ASN A 27 -4.13 15.91 -1.23
CA ASN A 27 -3.22 14.90 -1.78
C ASN A 27 -3.79 14.42 -3.12
N VAL A 28 -3.45 15.11 -4.20
CA VAL A 28 -3.91 14.79 -5.56
C VAL A 28 -2.82 14.12 -6.38
N ILE A 29 -3.22 13.29 -7.33
CA ILE A 29 -2.35 12.67 -8.32
C ILE A 29 -2.47 13.53 -9.59
N GLU A 30 -1.59 14.50 -9.75
CA GLU A 30 -1.65 15.44 -10.89
C GLU A 30 -1.23 14.81 -12.22
N SER A 31 -0.54 13.68 -12.19
CA SER A 31 0.01 13.02 -13.39
C SER A 31 -0.98 12.14 -14.14
N ILE A 32 -2.21 11.98 -13.65
CA ILE A 32 -3.23 11.10 -14.25
C ILE A 32 -4.55 11.85 -14.37
N ASP A 33 -5.05 11.91 -15.59
CA ASP A 33 -6.41 12.34 -15.90
C ASP A 33 -7.30 11.11 -16.06
N PHE A 34 -7.95 10.71 -14.98
CA PHE A 34 -8.87 9.56 -14.98
C PHE A 34 -10.10 9.79 -15.88
N ALA A 35 -10.54 11.02 -16.05
CA ALA A 35 -11.66 11.30 -16.94
C ALA A 35 -11.27 11.11 -18.42
N ALA A 36 -10.07 11.53 -18.78
CA ALA A 36 -9.50 11.27 -20.10
C ALA A 36 -9.28 9.78 -20.37
N LEU A 37 -8.76 9.03 -19.37
CA LEU A 37 -8.60 7.58 -19.47
C LEU A 37 -9.93 6.88 -19.68
N ALA A 38 -10.96 7.21 -18.90
CA ALA A 38 -12.30 6.67 -19.04
C ALA A 38 -12.90 6.91 -20.44
N SER A 39 -12.58 8.06 -21.04
CA SER A 39 -13.06 8.42 -22.37
C SER A 39 -12.27 7.73 -23.49
N GLY A 40 -11.05 7.33 -23.22
CA GLY A 40 -10.12 6.71 -24.19
C GLY A 40 -10.19 5.20 -24.26
N THR A 41 -10.97 4.52 -23.41
CA THR A 41 -11.05 3.06 -23.38
C THR A 41 -12.41 2.54 -23.85
N ASN A 42 -12.38 1.38 -24.54
CA ASN A 42 -13.59 0.61 -24.91
C ASN A 42 -13.87 -0.52 -23.91
N ASP A 43 -12.99 -0.75 -22.93
CA ASP A 43 -13.20 -1.73 -21.88
C ASP A 43 -14.11 -1.13 -20.80
N GLU A 44 -15.31 -1.65 -20.66
CA GLU A 44 -16.31 -1.15 -19.73
C GLU A 44 -15.87 -1.26 -18.26
N THR A 45 -15.04 -2.24 -17.89
CA THR A 45 -14.52 -2.39 -16.53
C THR A 45 -13.51 -1.29 -16.22
N LEU A 46 -12.57 -1.04 -17.12
CA LEU A 46 -11.60 0.04 -16.99
C LEU A 46 -12.30 1.40 -16.99
N LYS A 47 -13.23 1.61 -17.90
CA LYS A 47 -14.00 2.85 -17.99
C LYS A 47 -14.76 3.17 -16.71
N ASN A 48 -15.48 2.19 -16.16
CA ASN A 48 -16.21 2.36 -14.90
C ASN A 48 -15.27 2.62 -13.73
N THR A 49 -14.11 1.95 -13.70
CA THR A 49 -13.07 2.16 -12.68
C THR A 49 -12.50 3.58 -12.75
N ASP A 50 -12.13 4.03 -13.93
CA ASP A 50 -11.58 5.37 -14.13
C ASP A 50 -12.61 6.45 -13.86
N GLN A 51 -13.86 6.26 -14.24
CA GLN A 51 -14.97 7.16 -13.87
C GLN A 51 -15.12 7.26 -12.35
N TYR A 52 -15.07 6.12 -11.64
CA TYR A 52 -15.11 6.12 -10.19
C TYR A 52 -13.91 6.88 -9.61
N LEU A 53 -12.70 6.59 -10.07
CA LEU A 53 -11.48 7.27 -9.59
C LEU A 53 -11.51 8.78 -9.84
N ALA A 54 -12.10 9.24 -10.95
CA ALA A 54 -12.29 10.65 -11.25
C ALA A 54 -13.21 11.36 -10.24
N THR A 55 -14.08 10.63 -9.53
CA THR A 55 -15.01 11.17 -8.53
C THR A 55 -14.50 11.09 -7.09
N VAL A 56 -13.41 10.34 -6.84
CA VAL A 56 -12.86 10.15 -5.49
C VAL A 56 -12.39 11.49 -4.92
N ILE A 57 -12.87 11.81 -3.73
CA ILE A 57 -12.43 13.00 -3.02
C ILE A 57 -11.04 12.72 -2.40
N PRO A 58 -10.00 13.46 -2.80
CA PRO A 58 -8.68 13.26 -2.23
C PRO A 58 -8.63 13.70 -0.77
N THR A 59 -7.73 13.09 0.01
CA THR A 59 -7.54 13.47 1.40
C THR A 59 -6.96 14.87 1.53
N ARG A 60 -7.37 15.59 2.55
CA ARG A 60 -6.81 16.91 2.87
C ARG A 60 -5.40 16.76 3.43
N LYS A 61 -4.54 17.69 3.09
CA LYS A 61 -3.27 17.89 3.78
C LYS A 61 -3.51 18.41 5.19
N ASN A 62 -2.62 18.08 6.10
CA ASN A 62 -2.65 18.53 7.49
C ASN A 62 -1.28 19.08 7.90
N ASN A 63 -1.13 19.50 9.16
CA ASN A 63 0.11 20.09 9.68
C ASN A 63 1.31 19.15 9.69
N TYR A 64 1.09 17.83 9.52
CA TYR A 64 2.15 16.83 9.44
C TYR A 64 2.56 16.52 8.00
N THR A 65 1.80 16.99 7.01
CA THR A 65 2.08 16.74 5.59
C THR A 65 3.41 17.39 5.19
N GLY A 66 4.37 16.57 4.79
CA GLY A 66 5.71 17.03 4.42
C GLY A 66 6.68 17.24 5.56
N LEU A 67 6.29 17.02 6.82
CA LEU A 67 7.16 17.18 7.99
C LEU A 67 8.45 16.36 7.87
N LEU A 68 8.37 15.17 7.30
CA LEU A 68 9.50 14.26 7.12
C LEU A 68 10.06 14.29 5.68
N LYS A 69 9.81 15.39 4.96
CA LYS A 69 10.44 15.57 3.64
C LYS A 69 11.96 15.53 3.80
N ASP A 70 12.60 14.85 2.86
CA ASP A 70 14.07 14.67 2.79
C ASP A 70 14.67 13.75 3.90
N TYR A 71 13.82 13.11 4.71
CA TYR A 71 14.24 12.05 5.63
C TYR A 71 14.21 10.68 4.96
N ASN A 72 15.02 9.76 5.48
CA ASN A 72 14.95 8.36 5.07
C ASN A 72 13.72 7.67 5.70
N LEU A 73 13.06 6.83 4.93
CA LEU A 73 11.99 5.97 5.41
C LEU A 73 12.48 4.54 5.49
N ILE A 74 12.41 3.93 6.68
CA ILE A 74 12.65 2.51 6.90
C ILE A 74 11.34 1.89 7.34
N THR A 75 10.84 0.93 6.58
CA THR A 75 9.62 0.18 6.90
C THR A 75 10.02 -1.25 7.24
N ILE A 76 9.57 -1.75 8.39
CA ILE A 76 9.86 -3.11 8.85
C ILE A 76 8.54 -3.84 8.99
N CYS A 77 8.37 -4.93 8.21
CA CYS A 77 7.28 -5.88 8.39
C CYS A 77 7.77 -6.99 9.32
N ALA A 78 7.46 -6.86 10.59
CA ALA A 78 7.83 -7.84 11.62
C ALA A 78 6.75 -8.92 11.71
N GLU A 79 6.86 -9.98 10.91
CA GLU A 79 5.88 -11.08 10.92
C GLU A 79 5.91 -11.85 12.24
N SER A 80 4.75 -12.27 12.70
CA SER A 80 4.56 -12.97 13.99
C SER A 80 5.07 -12.21 15.21
N PHE A 81 5.30 -10.91 15.06
CA PHE A 81 5.77 -10.06 16.15
C PHE A 81 4.67 -9.85 17.21
N CYS A 82 5.04 -9.99 18.46
CA CYS A 82 4.15 -9.77 19.60
C CYS A 82 4.69 -8.64 20.49
N PRO A 83 3.85 -7.73 21.00
CA PRO A 83 4.28 -6.67 21.92
C PRO A 83 5.03 -7.17 23.16
N TRP A 84 4.85 -8.41 23.55
CA TRP A 84 5.57 -9.03 24.66
C TRP A 84 7.07 -9.19 24.42
N PHE A 85 7.52 -9.09 23.16
CA PHE A 85 8.94 -9.06 22.83
C PHE A 85 9.59 -7.68 23.07
N ILE A 86 8.80 -6.65 23.42
CA ILE A 86 9.32 -5.33 23.71
C ILE A 86 9.73 -5.28 25.16
N SER A 87 11.02 -5.20 25.40
CA SER A 87 11.61 -5.19 26.74
C SER A 87 12.75 -4.17 26.80
N GLU A 88 12.81 -3.39 27.86
CA GLU A 88 13.90 -2.44 28.07
C GLU A 88 15.26 -3.14 28.14
N GLU A 89 15.31 -4.30 28.75
CA GLU A 89 16.53 -5.09 28.92
C GLU A 89 16.89 -5.91 27.69
N LEU A 90 15.92 -6.64 27.11
CA LEU A 90 16.19 -7.61 26.03
C LEU A 90 16.13 -7.00 24.65
N THR A 91 15.29 -5.99 24.46
CA THR A 91 15.08 -5.34 23.14
C THR A 91 15.10 -3.81 23.29
N PRO A 92 16.19 -3.21 23.81
CA PRO A 92 16.22 -1.80 24.20
C PRO A 92 15.92 -0.84 23.05
N THR A 93 16.30 -1.18 21.84
CA THR A 93 15.99 -0.37 20.64
C THR A 93 14.49 -0.34 20.35
N LEU A 94 13.82 -1.48 20.37
CA LEU A 94 12.37 -1.55 20.18
C LEU A 94 11.62 -0.86 21.31
N TYR A 95 12.08 -1.06 22.54
CA TYR A 95 11.54 -0.38 23.70
C TYR A 95 11.62 1.15 23.54
N LYS A 96 12.78 1.68 23.17
CA LYS A 96 12.98 3.11 22.90
C LYS A 96 12.04 3.60 21.79
N MET A 97 11.94 2.89 20.66
CA MET A 97 11.09 3.28 19.55
C MET A 97 9.62 3.40 19.96
N THR A 98 9.12 2.45 20.76
CA THR A 98 7.74 2.44 21.23
C THR A 98 7.46 3.42 22.37
N HIS A 99 8.49 4.00 23.00
CA HIS A 99 8.32 4.98 24.10
C HIS A 99 8.64 6.41 23.69
N THR A 100 9.25 6.61 22.52
CA THR A 100 9.62 7.95 22.03
C THR A 100 9.00 8.31 20.68
N GLY A 101 8.41 7.35 20.00
CA GLY A 101 7.76 7.52 18.70
C GLY A 101 6.26 7.72 18.80
N ILE A 102 5.59 7.67 17.64
CA ILE A 102 4.12 7.66 17.55
C ILE A 102 3.67 6.21 17.68
N ILE A 103 2.74 5.95 18.59
CA ILE A 103 2.15 4.63 18.80
C ILE A 103 0.68 4.69 18.40
N PHE A 104 0.27 3.77 17.56
CA PHE A 104 -1.14 3.58 17.19
C PHE A 104 -1.74 2.48 18.05
N GLU A 105 -2.36 2.83 19.17
CA GLU A 105 -2.92 1.88 20.14
C GLU A 105 -4.04 1.00 19.56
N ASN A 106 -4.76 1.51 18.57
CA ASN A 106 -5.88 0.84 17.93
C ASN A 106 -5.56 0.48 16.46
N TYR A 107 -4.33 0.04 16.20
CA TYR A 107 -3.94 -0.46 14.90
C TYR A 107 -4.19 -1.97 14.81
N TYR A 108 -5.03 -2.37 13.86
CA TYR A 108 -5.41 -3.77 13.64
C TYR A 108 -5.11 -4.19 12.22
N GLY A 109 -4.57 -5.39 12.05
CA GLY A 109 -4.53 -6.05 10.75
C GLY A 109 -5.95 -6.42 10.33
N THR A 110 -6.37 -5.97 9.14
CA THR A 110 -7.75 -6.13 8.66
C THR A 110 -7.94 -7.38 7.78
N PHE A 111 -6.89 -8.14 7.53
CA PHE A 111 -6.92 -9.33 6.68
C PHE A 111 -6.13 -10.45 7.31
N GLN A 112 -6.64 -11.63 7.06
CA GLN A 112 -6.06 -12.88 7.48
C GLN A 112 -5.49 -13.62 6.28
N SER A 113 -4.78 -14.68 6.51
CA SER A 113 -4.45 -15.73 5.58
C SER A 113 -3.01 -15.76 5.08
N VAL A 114 -2.49 -14.73 4.41
CA VAL A 114 -1.13 -14.82 3.82
C VAL A 114 -0.34 -13.53 4.02
N THR A 115 0.97 -13.68 4.21
CA THR A 115 1.92 -12.57 4.40
C THR A 115 1.82 -11.54 3.30
N THR A 116 1.65 -11.98 2.05
CA THR A 116 1.54 -11.09 0.89
C THR A 116 0.34 -10.16 0.92
N ASN A 117 -0.73 -10.49 1.63
CA ASN A 117 -1.86 -9.59 1.84
C ASN A 117 -1.49 -8.42 2.76
N GLY A 118 -0.68 -8.68 3.79
CA GLY A 118 -0.11 -7.63 4.64
C GLY A 118 0.85 -6.73 3.87
N GLU A 119 1.76 -7.32 3.10
CA GLU A 119 2.68 -6.59 2.24
C GLU A 119 1.94 -5.73 1.20
N TYR A 120 0.90 -6.27 0.56
CA TYR A 120 0.06 -5.53 -0.38
C TYR A 120 -0.51 -4.26 0.25
N THR A 121 -1.10 -4.38 1.42
CA THR A 121 -1.67 -3.22 2.11
C THR A 121 -0.61 -2.21 2.53
N MET A 122 0.51 -2.67 3.07
CA MET A 122 1.60 -1.80 3.50
C MET A 122 2.20 -1.02 2.32
N CYS A 123 2.40 -1.70 1.19
CA CYS A 123 3.09 -1.12 0.04
C CYS A 123 2.17 -0.33 -0.90
N MET A 124 0.91 -0.74 -1.01
CA MET A 124 -0.06 -0.18 -1.93
C MET A 124 -1.06 0.78 -1.27
N GLY A 125 -1.25 0.66 0.07
CA GLY A 125 -2.30 1.39 0.78
C GLY A 125 -3.72 0.95 0.40
N LEU A 126 -3.88 -0.26 -0.13
CA LEU A 126 -5.14 -0.82 -0.60
C LEU A 126 -5.48 -2.11 0.14
N TYR A 127 -6.77 -2.44 0.19
CA TYR A 127 -7.22 -3.75 0.68
C TYR A 127 -6.99 -4.83 -0.38
N PRO A 128 -6.45 -6.00 0.00
CA PRO A 128 -6.35 -7.13 -0.91
C PRO A 128 -7.73 -7.75 -1.17
N ASP A 129 -7.87 -8.40 -2.33
CA ASP A 129 -9.03 -9.22 -2.63
C ASP A 129 -8.98 -10.53 -1.84
N MET A 130 -9.77 -10.61 -0.79
CA MET A 130 -9.79 -11.74 0.15
C MET A 130 -10.45 -13.00 -0.44
N SER A 131 -11.07 -12.91 -1.61
CA SER A 131 -11.60 -14.09 -2.32
C SER A 131 -10.51 -14.92 -3.00
N ARG A 132 -9.30 -14.37 -3.13
CA ARG A 132 -8.18 -15.01 -3.81
C ARG A 132 -7.45 -16.02 -2.94
N THR A 133 -6.85 -17.02 -3.58
CA THR A 133 -6.03 -18.05 -2.92
C THR A 133 -4.63 -17.53 -2.58
N LYS A 134 -3.85 -18.35 -1.85
CA LYS A 134 -2.45 -18.04 -1.51
C LYS A 134 -1.56 -17.84 -2.73
N THR A 135 -1.73 -18.69 -3.75
CA THR A 135 -0.93 -18.67 -4.98
C THR A 135 -1.37 -17.59 -5.97
N ASP A 136 -2.58 -17.09 -5.80
CA ASP A 136 -3.21 -16.10 -6.66
C ASP A 136 -3.64 -14.87 -5.85
N SER A 137 -2.83 -14.46 -4.88
CA SER A 137 -3.11 -13.30 -4.04
C SER A 137 -3.11 -12.00 -4.86
N SER A 138 -3.80 -10.98 -4.36
CA SER A 138 -3.82 -9.66 -5.01
C SER A 138 -2.41 -9.12 -5.29
N PHE A 139 -1.46 -9.40 -4.40
CA PHE A 139 -0.08 -9.00 -4.57
C PHE A 139 0.60 -9.73 -5.72
N ASN A 140 0.43 -11.05 -5.82
CA ASN A 140 1.01 -11.83 -6.91
C ASN A 140 0.45 -11.45 -8.27
N VAL A 141 -0.85 -11.19 -8.35
CA VAL A 141 -1.50 -10.78 -9.61
C VAL A 141 -1.10 -9.35 -10.00
N ALA A 142 -1.21 -8.40 -9.07
CA ALA A 142 -0.85 -7.02 -9.34
C ALA A 142 0.66 -6.86 -9.60
N GLY A 143 1.47 -7.60 -8.85
CA GLY A 143 2.93 -7.50 -8.90
C GLY A 143 3.59 -7.96 -10.20
N THR A 144 2.86 -8.57 -11.11
CA THR A 144 3.35 -8.87 -12.47
C THR A 144 3.39 -7.62 -13.37
N ASN A 145 2.77 -6.53 -12.95
CA ASN A 145 2.71 -5.27 -13.68
C ASN A 145 3.48 -4.17 -12.95
N TYR A 146 3.85 -3.13 -13.68
CA TYR A 146 4.38 -1.92 -13.07
C TYR A 146 3.35 -1.28 -12.14
N LEU A 147 3.74 -0.99 -10.90
CA LEU A 147 2.86 -0.48 -9.85
C LEU A 147 3.20 0.99 -9.52
N PRO A 148 2.65 1.96 -10.25
CA PRO A 148 3.07 3.38 -10.18
C PRO A 148 2.77 4.05 -8.84
N PHE A 149 1.82 3.55 -8.08
CA PHE A 149 1.34 4.15 -6.83
C PHE A 149 1.89 3.47 -5.57
N CYS A 150 2.63 2.38 -5.72
CA CYS A 150 3.25 1.77 -4.55
C CYS A 150 4.35 2.67 -4.00
N LEU A 151 4.64 2.48 -2.72
CA LEU A 151 5.57 3.30 -1.96
C LEU A 151 6.95 3.41 -2.65
N GLY A 152 7.50 2.30 -3.17
CA GLY A 152 8.80 2.28 -3.85
C GLY A 152 8.83 3.18 -5.08
N ASN A 153 7.90 2.99 -6.02
CA ASN A 153 7.83 3.81 -7.24
C ASN A 153 7.48 5.27 -6.94
N ALA A 154 6.61 5.53 -5.96
CA ALA A 154 6.24 6.88 -5.55
C ALA A 154 7.45 7.65 -4.99
N LEU A 155 8.28 7.02 -4.17
CA LEU A 155 9.50 7.62 -3.63
C LEU A 155 10.59 7.75 -4.72
N LYS A 156 10.75 6.75 -5.57
CA LYS A 156 11.70 6.81 -6.69
C LYS A 156 11.44 7.98 -7.63
N LYS A 157 10.17 8.29 -7.92
CA LYS A 157 9.77 9.48 -8.69
C LYS A 157 10.19 10.80 -8.00
N LYS A 158 10.43 10.79 -6.71
CA LYS A 158 10.90 11.94 -5.91
C LYS A 158 12.42 11.96 -5.73
N GLY A 159 13.15 11.08 -6.41
CA GLY A 159 14.61 11.03 -6.37
C GLY A 159 15.22 10.16 -5.26
N TYR A 160 14.39 9.44 -4.50
CA TYR A 160 14.89 8.49 -3.51
C TYR A 160 15.45 7.23 -4.17
N GLN A 161 16.45 6.63 -3.53
CA GLN A 161 16.83 5.25 -3.80
C GLN A 161 15.92 4.35 -2.96
N THR A 162 15.40 3.29 -3.56
CA THR A 162 14.42 2.41 -2.94
C THR A 162 14.92 0.98 -2.94
N TRP A 163 15.01 0.40 -1.75
CA TRP A 163 15.52 -0.94 -1.51
C TRP A 163 14.48 -1.76 -0.76
N ALA A 164 14.47 -3.06 -1.02
CA ALA A 164 13.69 -4.01 -0.25
C ALA A 164 14.53 -5.25 0.04
N TYR A 165 14.38 -5.78 1.24
CA TYR A 165 15.16 -6.90 1.74
C TYR A 165 14.24 -7.97 2.28
N HIS A 166 14.60 -9.25 2.04
CA HIS A 166 13.88 -10.39 2.56
C HIS A 166 14.89 -11.42 3.08
N ASP A 167 14.71 -11.86 4.31
CA ASP A 167 15.63 -12.77 5.01
C ASP A 167 15.45 -14.26 4.66
N TYR A 168 14.78 -14.54 3.54
CA TYR A 168 14.56 -15.85 2.97
C TYR A 168 14.84 -15.84 1.46
N ILE A 169 14.45 -16.89 0.72
CA ILE A 169 14.67 -16.98 -0.74
C ILE A 169 13.85 -15.95 -1.50
N GLY A 170 14.44 -15.40 -2.55
CA GLY A 170 13.89 -14.26 -3.28
C GLY A 170 12.66 -14.57 -4.11
N ASP A 171 12.49 -15.81 -4.57
CA ASP A 171 11.32 -16.23 -5.34
C ASP A 171 10.11 -16.59 -4.46
N PHE A 172 10.27 -16.63 -3.14
CA PHE A 172 9.16 -16.91 -2.22
C PHE A 172 8.06 -15.85 -2.35
N TYR A 173 6.88 -16.27 -2.77
CA TYR A 173 5.76 -15.41 -3.19
C TYR A 173 6.08 -14.48 -4.37
N ASN A 174 6.99 -14.89 -5.26
CA ASN A 174 7.41 -14.11 -6.44
C ASN A 174 7.96 -12.70 -6.11
N ARG A 175 8.59 -12.51 -4.95
CA ARG A 175 9.09 -11.20 -4.53
C ARG A 175 10.16 -10.65 -5.45
N ASN A 176 10.97 -11.49 -6.05
CA ASN A 176 11.94 -11.13 -7.09
C ASN A 176 11.29 -10.39 -8.27
N ILE A 177 10.03 -10.70 -8.60
CA ILE A 177 9.26 -10.05 -9.67
C ILE A 177 8.47 -8.86 -9.11
N THR A 178 7.70 -9.08 -8.05
CA THR A 178 6.77 -8.09 -7.51
C THR A 178 7.51 -6.85 -6.98
N HIS A 179 8.61 -7.03 -6.26
CA HIS A 179 9.36 -5.90 -5.69
C HIS A 179 10.09 -5.08 -6.77
N ALA A 180 10.57 -5.70 -7.85
CA ALA A 180 11.13 -4.99 -8.98
C ALA A 180 10.08 -4.09 -9.66
N ASN A 181 8.86 -4.59 -9.87
CA ASN A 181 7.75 -3.82 -10.44
C ASN A 181 7.23 -2.70 -9.50
N MET A 182 7.47 -2.86 -8.20
CA MET A 182 7.21 -1.83 -7.19
C MET A 182 8.29 -0.75 -7.13
N GLY A 183 9.38 -0.91 -7.89
CA GLY A 183 10.47 0.06 -8.00
C GLY A 183 11.60 -0.16 -7.00
N TYR A 184 11.62 -1.28 -6.28
CA TYR A 184 12.71 -1.57 -5.35
C TYR A 184 13.89 -2.25 -6.05
N THR A 185 15.11 -1.93 -5.60
CA THR A 185 16.25 -2.83 -5.72
C THR A 185 16.08 -3.89 -4.65
N PHE A 186 15.77 -5.12 -5.08
CA PHE A 186 15.42 -6.21 -4.16
C PHE A 186 16.62 -7.11 -3.90
N GLN A 187 16.83 -7.49 -2.65
CA GLN A 187 17.83 -8.47 -2.22
C GLN A 187 17.21 -9.47 -1.24
N ALA A 188 17.60 -10.72 -1.37
CA ALA A 188 17.15 -11.79 -0.50
C ALA A 188 18.34 -12.64 -0.04
N ALA A 189 18.15 -13.59 0.85
CA ALA A 189 19.18 -14.45 1.39
C ALA A 189 19.99 -15.20 0.32
N ASP A 190 19.34 -15.54 -0.80
CA ASP A 190 19.93 -16.21 -1.97
C ASP A 190 20.35 -15.23 -3.08
N SER A 191 20.17 -13.93 -2.91
CA SER A 191 20.39 -12.93 -3.95
C SER A 191 20.90 -11.58 -3.43
N GLY A 192 22.09 -11.60 -2.82
CA GLY A 192 22.85 -10.40 -2.48
C GLY A 192 22.67 -9.86 -1.06
N LEU A 193 21.79 -10.45 -0.24
CA LEU A 193 21.71 -10.14 1.18
C LEU A 193 22.64 -11.05 1.98
N ASP A 194 23.65 -10.46 2.63
CA ASP A 194 24.57 -11.20 3.52
C ASP A 194 23.92 -11.32 4.92
N ILE A 195 23.31 -12.46 5.17
CA ILE A 195 22.73 -12.82 6.47
C ILE A 195 23.77 -13.62 7.25
N LYS A 196 24.22 -13.09 8.36
CA LYS A 196 25.16 -13.75 9.27
C LYS A 196 24.42 -14.36 10.45
#